data_426346399efef76ba29e1731dc007fc5
#
_entry.id   426346399efef76ba29e1731dc007fc5
#
_cell.length_a   1.000
_cell.length_b   1.000
_cell.length_c   1.000
_cell.angle_alpha   90.00
_cell.angle_beta   90.00
_cell.angle_gamma   90.00
#
_symmetry.space_group_name_H-M   'P 1'
#
loop_
_entity.id
_entity.type
_entity.pdbx_description
1 polymer ?
#
loop_
_entity_poly.entity_id
_entity_poly.type
_entity_poly.pdbx_seq_one_letter_code
_entity_poly.pdbx_strand_id
1 'polypeptide(L)'
;MEENNTVYAVEETEKGMTLTHYLKLRARTLTPVEARTLLQPVMEGVALLHKAGLIHRGICPDNILLPIDGTARLTGYGTLALRTGGSELKSQLYPGYAAPEQYSAAEFSGRYTDVYALAAVTYRLVTGQVPVAAPQRKVRDSMENAHSLESGVPTYFSQVLTCAMRLDPAKRMQTVPELMSALTDPTVANAMFEKGENQVSTKKILAASMVVIFVLVVLLLWSLLKGGKGSDTKPAVSGAASTGTSASSTTNGDVEVYPDLVGKNYKTDIKNSTLYTHYRIAMTEDFSSTVPEGCVIRQEPVAGTLVTEQAPTIQLSLIHI
;
A
#
# COMPACT_ATOMS: atom_id res chain seq x y z
N MET A 1 -1.84 -22.96 26.01
CA MET A 1 -1.24 -23.54 27.23
C MET A 1 -0.05 -22.68 27.60
N GLU A 2 0.10 -22.36 28.89
CA GLU A 2 1.28 -21.68 29.41
C GLU A 2 2.01 -22.64 30.34
N GLU A 3 3.28 -22.90 30.10
CA GLU A 3 4.13 -23.76 30.90
C GLU A 3 5.57 -23.27 30.76
N ASN A 4 6.35 -23.35 31.83
CA ASN A 4 7.75 -22.91 31.87
C ASN A 4 7.96 -21.45 31.36
N ASN A 5 7.05 -20.54 31.69
CA ASN A 5 7.08 -19.15 31.25
C ASN A 5 7.02 -18.97 29.74
N THR A 6 6.43 -19.93 29.04
CA THR A 6 6.34 -19.98 27.58
C THR A 6 4.90 -20.29 27.16
N VAL A 7 4.43 -19.67 26.08
CA VAL A 7 3.11 -19.96 25.49
C VAL A 7 3.30 -20.97 24.36
N TYR A 8 2.54 -22.03 24.41
CA TYR A 8 2.52 -23.09 23.40
C TYR A 8 1.23 -23.02 22.61
N ALA A 9 1.35 -22.99 21.28
CA ALA A 9 0.25 -23.26 20.37
C ALA A 9 0.26 -24.77 20.07
N VAL A 10 -0.85 -25.45 20.37
CA VAL A 10 -1.01 -26.89 20.07
C VAL A 10 -1.93 -27.01 18.88
N GLU A 11 -1.44 -27.61 17.82
CA GLU A 11 -2.18 -27.85 16.60
C GLU A 11 -2.31 -29.37 16.35
N GLU A 12 -3.39 -29.77 15.70
CA GLU A 12 -3.55 -31.16 15.24
C GLU A 12 -2.52 -31.49 14.16
N THR A 13 -1.83 -32.62 14.33
CA THR A 13 -0.82 -33.05 13.36
C THR A 13 -1.46 -33.80 12.23
N GLU A 14 -1.37 -33.27 11.02
CA GLU A 14 -1.82 -33.95 9.80
C GLU A 14 -0.66 -34.71 9.14
N LYS A 15 -0.97 -35.92 8.64
CA LYS A 15 -0.01 -36.73 7.87
C LYS A 15 0.07 -36.18 6.45
N GLY A 16 1.27 -35.77 6.04
CA GLY A 16 1.50 -35.21 4.71
C GLY A 16 2.93 -34.72 4.57
N MET A 17 3.19 -34.00 3.50
CA MET A 17 4.48 -33.33 3.27
C MET A 17 4.29 -31.86 2.99
N THR A 18 5.29 -31.05 3.28
CA THR A 18 5.28 -29.63 2.88
C THR A 18 5.42 -29.49 1.36
N LEU A 19 4.92 -28.39 0.81
CA LEU A 19 5.09 -28.08 -0.61
C LEU A 19 6.56 -27.97 -0.99
N THR A 20 7.42 -27.48 -0.07
CA THR A 20 8.88 -27.48 -0.24
C THR A 20 9.42 -28.90 -0.47
N HIS A 21 8.98 -29.88 0.33
CA HIS A 21 9.42 -31.26 0.16
C HIS A 21 8.89 -31.87 -1.13
N TYR A 22 7.64 -31.64 -1.46
CA TYR A 22 7.03 -32.04 -2.73
C TYR A 22 7.82 -31.53 -3.94
N LEU A 23 8.19 -30.24 -3.94
CA LEU A 23 8.97 -29.63 -5.02
C LEU A 23 10.38 -30.22 -5.17
N LYS A 24 11.00 -30.66 -4.07
CA LYS A 24 12.31 -31.35 -4.11
C LYS A 24 12.22 -32.74 -4.74
N LEU A 25 11.10 -33.43 -4.55
CA LEU A 25 10.88 -34.77 -5.13
C LEU A 25 10.47 -34.73 -6.60
N ARG A 26 10.03 -33.56 -7.08
CA ARG A 26 9.51 -33.42 -8.43
C ARG A 26 10.63 -33.06 -9.41
N ALA A 27 10.71 -33.79 -10.53
CA ALA A 27 11.74 -33.58 -11.55
C ALA A 27 11.47 -32.41 -12.50
N ARG A 28 10.24 -31.86 -12.50
CA ARG A 28 9.80 -30.77 -13.40
C ARG A 28 9.00 -29.69 -12.67
N THR A 29 8.93 -28.51 -13.28
CA THR A 29 8.01 -27.43 -12.89
C THR A 29 6.54 -27.86 -13.07
N LEU A 30 5.63 -27.15 -12.43
CA LEU A 30 4.20 -27.32 -12.64
C LEU A 30 3.75 -26.47 -13.84
N THR A 31 2.83 -27.00 -14.61
CA THR A 31 2.11 -26.15 -15.58
C THR A 31 1.25 -25.11 -14.85
N PRO A 32 0.85 -24.01 -15.48
CA PRO A 32 -0.05 -23.01 -14.89
C PRO A 32 -1.36 -23.61 -14.37
N VAL A 33 -1.90 -24.61 -15.07
CA VAL A 33 -3.13 -25.31 -14.65
C VAL A 33 -2.87 -26.14 -13.39
N GLU A 34 -1.80 -26.93 -13.36
CA GLU A 34 -1.43 -27.73 -12.19
C GLU A 34 -1.15 -26.82 -10.96
N ALA A 35 -0.42 -25.72 -11.14
CA ALA A 35 -0.11 -24.78 -10.07
C ALA A 35 -1.38 -24.14 -9.50
N ARG A 36 -2.29 -23.71 -10.36
CA ARG A 36 -3.58 -23.13 -9.96
C ARG A 36 -4.44 -24.15 -9.22
N THR A 37 -4.60 -25.36 -9.77
CA THR A 37 -5.40 -26.42 -9.13
C THR A 37 -4.86 -26.78 -7.75
N LEU A 38 -3.54 -26.87 -7.60
CA LEU A 38 -2.90 -27.21 -6.34
C LEU A 38 -3.08 -26.09 -5.30
N LEU A 39 -3.00 -24.81 -5.71
CA LEU A 39 -3.10 -23.68 -4.79
C LEU A 39 -4.53 -23.19 -4.56
N GLN A 40 -5.51 -23.60 -5.35
CA GLN A 40 -6.89 -23.15 -5.22
C GLN A 40 -7.44 -23.29 -3.80
N PRO A 41 -7.33 -24.44 -3.10
CA PRO A 41 -7.84 -24.56 -1.73
C PRO A 41 -7.13 -23.62 -0.75
N VAL A 42 -5.82 -23.39 -0.94
CA VAL A 42 -5.03 -22.45 -0.13
C VAL A 42 -5.52 -21.02 -0.36
N MET A 43 -5.73 -20.61 -1.61
CA MET A 43 -6.23 -19.27 -1.96
C MET A 43 -7.64 -19.05 -1.40
N GLU A 44 -8.53 -20.03 -1.50
CA GLU A 44 -9.87 -19.99 -0.91
C GLU A 44 -9.81 -19.83 0.62
N GLY A 45 -8.94 -20.59 1.29
CA GLY A 45 -8.69 -20.48 2.72
C GLY A 45 -8.20 -19.09 3.12
N VAL A 46 -7.23 -18.52 2.37
CA VAL A 46 -6.74 -17.15 2.61
C VAL A 46 -7.84 -16.10 2.37
N ALA A 47 -8.68 -16.30 1.35
CA ALA A 47 -9.82 -15.40 1.13
C ALA A 47 -10.83 -15.42 2.30
N LEU A 48 -11.04 -16.57 2.94
CA LEU A 48 -11.86 -16.68 4.15
C LEU A 48 -11.20 -16.00 5.36
N LEU A 49 -9.89 -16.16 5.55
CA LEU A 49 -9.14 -15.40 6.58
C LEU A 49 -9.30 -13.89 6.39
N HIS A 50 -9.17 -13.41 5.17
CA HIS A 50 -9.33 -12.00 4.83
C HIS A 50 -10.75 -11.47 5.11
N LYS A 51 -11.79 -12.30 4.94
CA LYS A 51 -13.15 -11.95 5.33
C LYS A 51 -13.29 -11.82 6.85
N ALA A 52 -12.55 -12.62 7.60
CA ALA A 52 -12.49 -12.54 9.06
C ALA A 52 -11.56 -11.41 9.58
N GLY A 53 -10.98 -10.59 8.69
CA GLY A 53 -10.07 -9.52 9.07
C GLY A 53 -8.64 -9.96 9.40
N LEU A 54 -8.29 -11.23 9.13
CA LEU A 54 -6.97 -11.79 9.43
C LEU A 54 -6.07 -11.79 8.19
N ILE A 55 -4.81 -11.44 8.38
CA ILE A 55 -3.75 -11.48 7.36
C ILE A 55 -2.71 -12.52 7.78
N HIS A 56 -2.39 -13.47 6.92
CA HIS A 56 -1.51 -14.59 7.28
C HIS A 56 -0.03 -14.19 7.35
N ARG A 57 0.48 -13.38 6.42
CA ARG A 57 1.86 -12.84 6.37
C ARG A 57 3.00 -13.87 6.25
N GLY A 58 2.71 -15.14 6.16
CA GLY A 58 3.73 -16.20 6.14
C GLY A 58 3.45 -17.27 5.11
N ILE A 59 2.79 -16.92 4.01
CA ILE A 59 2.52 -17.87 2.93
C ILE A 59 3.83 -18.15 2.19
N CYS A 60 4.28 -19.39 2.27
CA CYS A 60 5.47 -19.90 1.59
C CYS A 60 5.34 -21.43 1.44
N PRO A 61 6.17 -22.09 0.63
CA PRO A 61 6.07 -23.54 0.43
C PRO A 61 6.27 -24.38 1.70
N ASP A 62 6.97 -23.85 2.73
CA ASP A 62 7.12 -24.56 4.00
C ASP A 62 5.85 -24.56 4.85
N ASN A 63 4.99 -23.56 4.67
CA ASN A 63 3.72 -23.41 5.38
C ASN A 63 2.52 -23.90 4.56
N ILE A 64 2.74 -24.60 3.45
CA ILE A 64 1.71 -25.28 2.68
C ILE A 64 1.92 -26.77 2.82
N LEU A 65 0.95 -27.43 3.47
CA LEU A 65 0.94 -28.86 3.67
C LEU A 65 0.15 -29.53 2.54
N LEU A 66 0.66 -30.63 2.05
CA LEU A 66 0.00 -31.54 1.14
C LEU A 66 -0.31 -32.83 1.90
N PRO A 67 -1.51 -32.97 2.47
CA PRO A 67 -1.94 -34.18 3.15
C PRO A 67 -2.06 -35.35 2.18
N ILE A 68 -2.20 -36.55 2.74
CA ILE A 68 -2.36 -37.78 1.96
C ILE A 68 -3.67 -37.77 1.15
N ASP A 69 -4.69 -37.05 1.61
CA ASP A 69 -5.97 -36.87 0.92
C ASP A 69 -5.86 -35.95 -0.33
N GLY A 70 -4.69 -35.30 -0.55
CA GLY A 70 -4.38 -34.54 -1.75
C GLY A 70 -4.85 -33.07 -1.73
N THR A 71 -5.56 -32.60 -0.70
CA THR A 71 -6.03 -31.22 -0.62
C THR A 71 -5.00 -30.32 0.08
N ALA A 72 -4.39 -29.39 -0.64
CA ALA A 72 -3.40 -28.48 -0.08
C ALA A 72 -4.01 -27.59 1.04
N ARG A 73 -3.31 -27.46 2.15
CA ARG A 73 -3.73 -26.68 3.32
C ARG A 73 -2.66 -25.71 3.76
N LEU A 74 -3.08 -24.54 4.20
CA LEU A 74 -2.19 -23.53 4.80
C LEU A 74 -2.03 -23.83 6.28
N THR A 75 -0.80 -23.67 6.77
CA THR A 75 -0.39 -23.90 8.17
C THR A 75 0.40 -22.70 8.70
N GLY A 76 0.84 -22.74 9.94
CA GLY A 76 1.73 -21.74 10.52
C GLY A 76 1.01 -20.51 11.06
N TYR A 77 -0.23 -20.62 11.48
CA TYR A 77 -1.03 -19.53 12.05
C TYR A 77 -0.47 -19.03 13.40
N GLY A 78 0.13 -19.91 14.19
CA GLY A 78 0.63 -19.58 15.55
C GLY A 78 1.78 -18.56 15.58
N THR A 79 2.38 -18.25 14.43
CA THR A 79 3.54 -17.33 14.37
C THR A 79 3.25 -16.03 13.63
N LEU A 80 1.98 -15.68 13.44
CA LEU A 80 1.57 -14.48 12.69
C LEU A 80 2.20 -13.18 13.22
N ALA A 81 2.29 -13.03 14.54
CA ALA A 81 2.87 -11.84 15.18
C ALA A 81 4.38 -11.68 14.89
N LEU A 82 5.09 -12.76 14.58
CA LEU A 82 6.54 -12.73 14.33
C LEU A 82 6.91 -12.37 12.89
N ARG A 83 5.94 -12.12 12.02
CA ARG A 83 6.16 -12.01 10.57
C ARG A 83 6.21 -10.57 10.06
N THR A 84 6.71 -9.66 10.90
CA THR A 84 6.92 -8.25 10.52
C THR A 84 8.31 -7.82 11.00
N GLY A 85 9.06 -7.15 10.13
CA GLY A 85 10.35 -6.58 10.50
C GLY A 85 10.20 -5.50 11.58
N GLY A 86 11.20 -5.38 12.44
CA GLY A 86 11.25 -4.34 13.48
C GLY A 86 10.39 -4.57 14.72
N SER A 87 9.75 -5.74 14.88
CA SER A 87 9.16 -6.14 16.17
C SER A 87 10.27 -6.48 17.17
N GLU A 88 9.98 -6.37 18.49
CA GLU A 88 10.91 -6.80 19.56
C GLU A 88 11.25 -8.29 19.46
N LEU A 89 10.37 -9.08 18.86
CA LEU A 89 10.57 -10.50 18.59
C LEU A 89 11.29 -10.67 17.26
N LYS A 90 12.15 -11.69 17.16
CA LYS A 90 12.84 -12.02 15.93
C LYS A 90 11.84 -12.27 14.79
N SER A 91 11.90 -11.44 13.75
CA SER A 91 11.03 -11.57 12.59
C SER A 91 11.24 -12.90 11.87
N GLN A 92 10.15 -13.61 11.61
CA GLN A 92 10.15 -14.83 10.81
C GLN A 92 9.70 -14.49 9.37
N LEU A 93 10.59 -13.90 8.60
CA LEU A 93 10.36 -13.57 7.20
C LEU A 93 10.89 -14.68 6.30
N TYR A 94 10.18 -14.92 5.21
CA TYR A 94 10.54 -15.93 4.20
C TYR A 94 11.06 -15.23 2.94
N PRO A 95 12.41 -15.16 2.73
CA PRO A 95 12.98 -14.48 1.58
C PRO A 95 12.41 -15.00 0.25
N GLY A 96 12.08 -14.07 -0.65
CA GLY A 96 11.41 -14.36 -1.91
C GLY A 96 9.88 -14.41 -1.82
N TYR A 97 9.31 -14.76 -0.67
CA TYR A 97 7.86 -14.86 -0.47
C TYR A 97 7.31 -13.72 0.38
N ALA A 98 8.09 -13.20 1.32
CA ALA A 98 7.68 -12.05 2.14
C ALA A 98 7.61 -10.78 1.31
N ALA A 99 6.49 -10.07 1.43
CA ALA A 99 6.23 -8.83 0.72
C ALA A 99 7.10 -7.67 1.24
N PRO A 100 7.38 -6.62 0.43
CA PRO A 100 8.26 -5.51 0.79
C PRO A 100 7.91 -4.82 2.10
N GLU A 101 6.62 -4.65 2.37
CA GLU A 101 6.10 -3.99 3.57
C GLU A 101 6.39 -4.78 4.86
N GLN A 102 6.61 -6.09 4.78
CA GLN A 102 6.90 -6.92 5.95
C GLN A 102 8.32 -6.71 6.50
N TYR A 103 9.21 -6.09 5.72
CA TYR A 103 10.58 -5.77 6.12
C TYR A 103 10.72 -4.44 6.87
N SER A 104 9.61 -3.72 7.08
CA SER A 104 9.57 -2.44 7.77
C SER A 104 8.46 -2.43 8.82
N ALA A 105 8.77 -1.97 10.02
CA ALA A 105 7.77 -1.78 11.07
C ALA A 105 6.82 -0.59 10.78
N ALA A 106 7.25 0.33 9.90
CA ALA A 106 6.48 1.52 9.52
C ALA A 106 5.47 1.24 8.40
N GLU A 107 5.57 0.11 7.71
CA GLU A 107 4.67 -0.24 6.61
C GLU A 107 3.59 -1.23 7.08
N PHE A 108 2.33 -0.96 6.74
CA PHE A 108 1.22 -1.82 7.13
C PHE A 108 1.08 -3.03 6.21
N SER A 109 0.85 -4.19 6.81
CA SER A 109 0.45 -5.40 6.08
C SER A 109 -1.07 -5.39 5.85
N GLY A 110 -1.48 -5.75 4.64
CA GLY A 110 -2.89 -5.85 4.25
C GLY A 110 -3.16 -7.15 3.49
N ARG A 111 -4.35 -7.29 2.95
CA ARG A 111 -4.71 -8.44 2.09
C ARG A 111 -3.75 -8.59 0.91
N TYR A 112 -3.26 -7.48 0.37
CA TYR A 112 -2.27 -7.40 -0.69
C TYR A 112 -0.90 -8.02 -0.32
N THR A 113 -0.59 -8.14 0.97
CA THR A 113 0.62 -8.82 1.47
C THR A 113 0.55 -10.32 1.19
N ASP A 114 -0.58 -10.94 1.48
CA ASP A 114 -0.79 -12.36 1.19
C ASP A 114 -0.97 -12.62 -0.32
N VAL A 115 -1.52 -11.66 -1.07
CA VAL A 115 -1.57 -11.72 -2.54
C VAL A 115 -0.16 -11.80 -3.13
N TYR A 116 0.78 -10.98 -2.65
CA TYR A 116 2.18 -11.05 -3.05
C TYR A 116 2.76 -12.44 -2.79
N ALA A 117 2.58 -12.97 -1.59
CA ALA A 117 3.11 -14.26 -1.19
C ALA A 117 2.54 -15.43 -2.00
N LEU A 118 1.21 -15.42 -2.27
CA LEU A 118 0.55 -16.42 -3.13
C LEU A 118 1.09 -16.36 -4.56
N ALA A 119 1.28 -15.18 -5.12
CA ALA A 119 1.88 -15.01 -6.44
C ALA A 119 3.34 -15.48 -6.46
N ALA A 120 4.12 -15.22 -5.41
CA ALA A 120 5.49 -15.69 -5.27
C ALA A 120 5.58 -17.23 -5.20
N VAL A 121 4.65 -17.87 -4.46
CA VAL A 121 4.54 -19.34 -4.46
C VAL A 121 4.16 -19.85 -5.85
N THR A 122 3.18 -19.23 -6.50
CA THR A 122 2.76 -19.62 -7.87
C THR A 122 3.92 -19.48 -8.86
N TYR A 123 4.67 -18.38 -8.78
CA TYR A 123 5.88 -18.16 -9.59
C TYR A 123 6.90 -19.31 -9.37
N ARG A 124 7.17 -19.67 -8.11
CA ARG A 124 8.08 -20.79 -7.79
C ARG A 124 7.60 -22.10 -8.39
N LEU A 125 6.30 -22.38 -8.38
CA LEU A 125 5.72 -23.60 -8.93
C LEU A 125 5.93 -23.71 -10.44
N VAL A 126 5.71 -22.61 -11.17
CA VAL A 126 5.75 -22.63 -12.64
C VAL A 126 7.14 -22.41 -13.22
N THR A 127 8.04 -21.72 -12.50
CA THR A 127 9.42 -21.45 -13.00
C THR A 127 10.48 -22.34 -12.38
N GLY A 128 10.17 -23.02 -11.27
CA GLY A 128 11.17 -23.74 -10.50
C GLY A 128 12.13 -22.83 -9.72
N GLN A 129 12.03 -21.51 -9.81
CA GLN A 129 12.94 -20.56 -9.16
C GLN A 129 12.26 -19.83 -8.00
N VAL A 130 13.00 -19.60 -6.92
CA VAL A 130 12.54 -18.71 -5.84
C VAL A 130 12.61 -17.27 -6.33
N PRO A 131 11.55 -16.45 -6.19
CA PRO A 131 11.61 -15.05 -6.57
C PRO A 131 12.73 -14.31 -5.82
N VAL A 132 13.31 -13.29 -6.45
CA VAL A 132 14.28 -12.41 -5.80
C VAL A 132 13.63 -11.74 -4.58
N ALA A 133 14.32 -11.76 -3.44
CA ALA A 133 13.77 -11.21 -2.20
C ALA A 133 13.47 -9.70 -2.30
N ALA A 134 12.37 -9.26 -1.73
CA ALA A 134 11.88 -7.89 -1.85
C ALA A 134 12.89 -6.79 -1.48
N PRO A 135 13.75 -6.93 -0.43
CA PRO A 135 14.79 -5.93 -0.16
C PRO A 135 15.82 -5.79 -1.30
N GLN A 136 16.19 -6.88 -1.96
CA GLN A 136 17.10 -6.85 -3.10
C GLN A 136 16.42 -6.18 -4.31
N ARG A 137 15.14 -6.48 -4.54
CA ARG A 137 14.34 -5.85 -5.60
C ARG A 137 14.14 -4.34 -5.38
N LYS A 138 14.02 -3.87 -4.13
CA LYS A 138 13.95 -2.42 -3.80
C LYS A 138 15.23 -1.70 -4.25
N VAL A 139 16.40 -2.34 -4.19
CA VAL A 139 17.68 -1.76 -4.66
C VAL A 139 17.77 -1.80 -6.18
N ARG A 140 17.54 -2.97 -6.76
CA ARG A 140 17.50 -3.21 -8.21
C ARG A 140 16.52 -4.34 -8.48
N ASP A 141 15.45 -4.05 -9.18
CA ASP A 141 14.48 -5.09 -9.54
C ASP A 141 15.03 -5.91 -10.72
N SER A 142 15.60 -7.06 -10.37
CA SER A 142 16.16 -8.06 -11.28
C SER A 142 15.28 -9.29 -11.40
N MET A 143 14.00 -9.21 -10.96
CA MET A 143 13.09 -10.34 -11.09
C MET A 143 12.71 -10.56 -12.55
N GLU A 144 13.03 -11.73 -13.07
CA GLU A 144 12.64 -12.15 -14.40
C GLU A 144 11.14 -12.51 -14.43
N ASN A 145 10.49 -12.27 -15.55
CA ASN A 145 9.09 -12.69 -15.69
C ASN A 145 9.00 -14.21 -15.93
N ALA A 146 7.90 -14.82 -15.50
CA ALA A 146 7.74 -16.27 -15.54
C ALA A 146 7.75 -16.84 -16.97
N HIS A 147 7.23 -16.10 -17.95
CA HIS A 147 7.22 -16.52 -19.37
C HIS A 147 8.63 -16.56 -19.98
N SER A 148 9.55 -15.66 -19.58
CA SER A 148 10.93 -15.66 -20.05
C SER A 148 11.73 -16.84 -19.51
N LEU A 149 11.42 -17.30 -18.29
CA LEU A 149 12.09 -18.45 -17.66
C LEU A 149 11.51 -19.77 -18.15
N GLU A 150 10.22 -19.81 -18.39
CA GLU A 150 9.50 -21.02 -18.78
C GLU A 150 8.46 -20.66 -19.88
N SER A 151 8.77 -20.99 -21.10
CA SER A 151 7.95 -20.64 -22.28
C SER A 151 6.57 -21.29 -22.29
N GLY A 152 6.38 -22.36 -21.50
CA GLY A 152 5.07 -23.00 -21.27
C GLY A 152 4.12 -22.16 -20.41
N VAL A 153 4.60 -21.12 -19.75
CA VAL A 153 3.77 -20.17 -18.98
C VAL A 153 3.21 -19.10 -19.95
N PRO A 154 1.88 -18.97 -20.10
CA PRO A 154 1.28 -17.95 -20.96
C PRO A 154 1.67 -16.52 -20.55
N THR A 155 1.80 -15.60 -21.49
CA THR A 155 2.19 -14.22 -21.25
C THR A 155 1.25 -13.52 -20.26
N TYR A 156 -0.08 -13.68 -20.42
CA TYR A 156 -1.06 -13.10 -19.49
C TYR A 156 -0.84 -13.58 -18.05
N PHE A 157 -0.57 -14.89 -17.86
CA PHE A 157 -0.35 -15.48 -16.55
C PHE A 157 0.92 -14.89 -15.89
N SER A 158 2.00 -14.77 -16.67
CA SER A 158 3.24 -14.11 -16.25
C SER A 158 3.03 -12.66 -15.86
N GLN A 159 2.22 -11.90 -16.61
CA GLN A 159 1.86 -10.52 -16.30
C GLN A 159 1.04 -10.41 -15.01
N VAL A 160 0.11 -11.34 -14.76
CA VAL A 160 -0.64 -11.42 -13.50
C VAL A 160 0.30 -11.60 -12.32
N LEU A 161 1.25 -12.54 -12.40
CA LEU A 161 2.25 -12.75 -11.35
C LEU A 161 3.10 -11.49 -11.12
N THR A 162 3.55 -10.85 -12.19
CA THR A 162 4.33 -9.60 -12.11
C THR A 162 3.52 -8.48 -11.44
N CYS A 163 2.23 -8.35 -11.78
CA CYS A 163 1.34 -7.36 -11.18
C CYS A 163 1.10 -7.64 -9.70
N ALA A 164 0.84 -8.91 -9.34
CA ALA A 164 0.61 -9.33 -7.96
C ALA A 164 1.87 -9.21 -7.08
N MET A 165 3.07 -9.27 -7.68
CA MET A 165 4.35 -9.10 -6.99
C MET A 165 4.97 -7.69 -7.14
N ARG A 166 4.20 -6.66 -7.49
CA ARG A 166 4.70 -5.28 -7.50
C ARG A 166 5.20 -4.87 -6.12
N LEU A 167 6.31 -4.12 -6.07
CA LEU A 167 6.89 -3.64 -4.82
C LEU A 167 6.01 -2.61 -4.12
N ASP A 168 5.34 -1.75 -4.90
CA ASP A 168 4.38 -0.78 -4.40
C ASP A 168 3.04 -1.48 -4.11
N PRO A 169 2.61 -1.55 -2.83
CA PRO A 169 1.35 -2.20 -2.45
C PRO A 169 0.11 -1.60 -3.13
N ALA A 170 0.11 -0.27 -3.36
CA ALA A 170 -1.02 0.43 -3.98
C ALA A 170 -1.22 0.07 -5.47
N LYS A 171 -0.15 -0.41 -6.13
CA LYS A 171 -0.19 -0.84 -7.54
C LYS A 171 -0.37 -2.35 -7.71
N ARG A 172 -0.49 -3.07 -6.60
CA ARG A 172 -0.66 -4.52 -6.56
C ARG A 172 -2.14 -4.89 -6.59
N MET A 173 -2.46 -6.10 -6.98
CA MET A 173 -3.79 -6.67 -6.75
C MET A 173 -4.12 -6.65 -5.26
N GLN A 174 -5.33 -6.23 -4.89
CA GLN A 174 -5.69 -5.96 -3.50
C GLN A 174 -6.31 -7.17 -2.80
N THR A 175 -6.85 -8.12 -3.55
CA THR A 175 -7.58 -9.25 -2.98
C THR A 175 -7.20 -10.57 -3.65
N VAL A 176 -7.34 -11.67 -2.89
CA VAL A 176 -7.10 -13.03 -3.39
C VAL A 176 -8.11 -13.44 -4.47
N PRO A 177 -9.42 -13.12 -4.37
CA PRO A 177 -10.35 -13.38 -5.47
C PRO A 177 -9.97 -12.71 -6.78
N GLU A 178 -9.41 -11.49 -6.76
CA GLU A 178 -8.88 -10.84 -7.97
C GLU A 178 -7.74 -11.65 -8.57
N LEU A 179 -6.78 -12.09 -7.75
CA LEU A 179 -5.67 -12.93 -8.20
C LEU A 179 -6.17 -14.25 -8.81
N MET A 180 -7.09 -14.94 -8.14
CA MET A 180 -7.67 -16.20 -8.63
C MET A 180 -8.36 -16.05 -9.98
N SER A 181 -9.19 -15.01 -10.12
CA SER A 181 -9.90 -14.71 -11.37
C SER A 181 -8.93 -14.40 -12.50
N ALA A 182 -7.94 -13.56 -12.27
CA ALA A 182 -6.94 -13.18 -13.27
C ALA A 182 -6.02 -14.34 -13.70
N LEU A 183 -5.65 -15.24 -12.77
CA LEU A 183 -4.89 -16.45 -13.10
C LEU A 183 -5.72 -17.47 -13.91
N THR A 184 -7.06 -17.37 -13.85
CA THR A 184 -7.96 -18.32 -14.49
C THR A 184 -8.39 -17.86 -15.87
N ASP A 185 -8.71 -16.58 -16.03
CA ASP A 185 -9.31 -16.01 -17.23
C ASP A 185 -8.45 -14.90 -17.84
N PRO A 186 -7.88 -15.11 -19.05
CA PRO A 186 -7.11 -14.10 -19.75
C PRO A 186 -7.89 -12.81 -20.01
N THR A 187 -9.21 -12.88 -20.19
CA THR A 187 -10.03 -11.69 -20.45
C THR A 187 -10.13 -10.80 -19.22
N VAL A 188 -10.29 -11.40 -18.05
CA VAL A 188 -10.25 -10.71 -16.75
C VAL A 188 -8.88 -10.08 -16.50
N ALA A 189 -7.81 -10.83 -16.77
CA ALA A 189 -6.44 -10.34 -16.63
C ALA A 189 -6.21 -9.10 -17.52
N ASN A 190 -6.55 -9.18 -18.81
CA ASN A 190 -6.37 -8.08 -19.77
C ASN A 190 -7.20 -6.84 -19.38
N ALA A 191 -8.45 -7.03 -18.96
CA ALA A 191 -9.31 -5.93 -18.50
C ALA A 191 -8.74 -5.21 -17.26
N MET A 192 -8.07 -5.94 -16.35
CA MET A 192 -7.40 -5.34 -15.20
C MET A 192 -6.17 -4.52 -15.61
N PHE A 193 -5.40 -4.99 -16.60
CA PHE A 193 -4.24 -4.26 -17.10
C PHE A 193 -4.63 -2.99 -17.84
N GLU A 194 -5.64 -3.03 -18.71
CA GLU A 194 -6.17 -1.86 -19.42
C GLU A 194 -6.72 -0.81 -18.46
N LYS A 195 -7.45 -1.22 -17.42
CA LYS A 195 -7.96 -0.31 -16.40
C LYS A 195 -6.84 0.38 -15.62
N GLY A 196 -5.75 -0.32 -15.33
CA GLY A 196 -4.57 0.23 -14.68
C GLY A 196 -3.84 1.25 -15.56
N GLU A 197 -3.72 0.99 -16.84
CA GLU A 197 -3.05 1.86 -17.82
C GLU A 197 -3.86 3.14 -18.11
N ASN A 198 -5.17 3.02 -18.26
CA ASN A 198 -6.08 4.15 -18.44
C ASN A 198 -6.12 5.09 -17.23
N GLN A 199 -6.02 4.57 -16.00
CA GLN A 199 -5.96 5.41 -14.81
C GLN A 199 -4.67 6.22 -14.71
N VAL A 200 -3.55 5.67 -15.15
CA VAL A 200 -2.26 6.39 -15.21
C VAL A 200 -2.29 7.45 -16.31
N SER A 201 -2.88 7.14 -17.45
CA SER A 201 -3.01 8.06 -18.60
C SER A 201 -3.90 9.25 -18.26
N THR A 202 -5.07 9.03 -17.65
CA THR A 202 -5.99 10.12 -17.26
C THR A 202 -5.38 11.05 -16.20
N LYS A 203 -4.64 10.51 -15.23
CA LYS A 203 -3.92 11.34 -14.24
C LYS A 203 -2.82 12.19 -14.89
N LYS A 204 -2.08 11.64 -15.86
CA LYS A 204 -1.07 12.39 -16.63
C LYS A 204 -1.70 13.47 -17.52
N ILE A 205 -2.83 13.17 -18.16
CA ILE A 205 -3.58 14.13 -18.99
C ILE A 205 -4.14 15.24 -18.10
N LEU A 206 -4.71 14.92 -16.95
CA LEU A 206 -5.22 15.91 -15.99
C LEU A 206 -4.10 16.82 -15.46
N ALA A 207 -2.95 16.26 -15.10
CA ALA A 207 -1.80 17.03 -14.67
C ALA A 207 -1.27 17.94 -15.79
N ALA A 208 -1.16 17.45 -17.02
CA ALA A 208 -0.76 18.24 -18.17
C ALA A 208 -1.76 19.35 -18.49
N SER A 209 -3.07 19.10 -18.37
CA SER A 209 -4.10 20.12 -18.58
C SER A 209 -4.05 21.23 -17.51
N MET A 210 -3.77 20.88 -16.25
CA MET A 210 -3.58 21.87 -15.16
C MET A 210 -2.38 22.77 -15.41
N VAL A 211 -1.27 22.22 -15.93
CA VAL A 211 -0.10 23.02 -16.29
C VAL A 211 -0.41 23.98 -17.46
N VAL A 212 -1.13 23.52 -18.46
CA VAL A 212 -1.54 24.36 -19.60
C VAL A 212 -2.48 25.48 -19.15
N ILE A 213 -3.47 25.17 -18.31
CA ILE A 213 -4.38 26.18 -17.73
C ILE A 213 -3.60 27.19 -16.89
N PHE A 214 -2.66 26.76 -16.07
CA PHE A 214 -1.82 27.65 -15.28
C PHE A 214 -1.00 28.62 -16.17
N VAL A 215 -0.37 28.09 -17.24
CA VAL A 215 0.37 28.91 -18.21
C VAL A 215 -0.54 29.93 -18.89
N LEU A 216 -1.74 29.53 -19.31
CA LEU A 216 -2.71 30.43 -19.94
C LEU A 216 -3.18 31.54 -18.97
N VAL A 217 -3.41 31.22 -17.69
CA VAL A 217 -3.76 32.20 -16.66
C VAL A 217 -2.61 33.20 -16.44
N VAL A 218 -1.37 32.73 -16.39
CA VAL A 218 -0.19 33.59 -16.27
C VAL A 218 -0.03 34.50 -17.47
N LEU A 219 -0.24 34.00 -18.69
CA LEU A 219 -0.19 34.81 -19.91
C LEU A 219 -1.32 35.84 -19.97
N LEU A 220 -2.52 35.51 -19.52
CA LEU A 220 -3.66 36.43 -19.41
C LEU A 220 -3.36 37.55 -18.41
N LEU A 221 -2.85 37.22 -17.21
CA LEU A 221 -2.43 38.20 -16.22
C LEU A 221 -1.31 39.11 -16.76
N TRP A 222 -0.35 38.54 -17.49
CA TRP A 222 0.71 39.32 -18.10
C TRP A 222 0.20 40.25 -19.23
N SER A 223 -0.79 39.82 -20.00
CA SER A 223 -1.49 40.65 -21.01
C SER A 223 -2.26 41.81 -20.38
N LEU A 224 -2.95 41.54 -19.24
CA LEU A 224 -3.66 42.59 -18.49
C LEU A 224 -2.72 43.61 -17.87
N LEU A 225 -1.57 43.19 -17.40
CA LEU A 225 -0.54 44.09 -16.85
C LEU A 225 0.18 44.92 -17.95
N LYS A 226 0.27 44.41 -19.19
CA LYS A 226 0.89 45.12 -20.33
C LYS A 226 -0.07 46.04 -21.07
N GLY A 227 -1.39 45.96 -20.85
CA GLY A 227 -2.44 46.71 -21.54
C GLY A 227 -2.69 48.13 -20.99
N GLY A 228 -1.93 48.60 -20.01
CA GLY A 228 -2.12 49.93 -19.39
C GLY A 228 -1.07 50.96 -19.76
N LYS A 229 -1.18 51.54 -20.97
CA LYS A 229 -0.48 52.80 -21.28
C LYS A 229 -1.48 53.91 -21.62
N GLY A 230 -1.47 54.94 -20.76
CA GLY A 230 -2.09 56.26 -21.00
C GLY A 230 -3.03 56.71 -19.88
N SER A 231 -2.75 57.64 -19.09
CA SER A 231 -2.27 59.00 -19.10
C SER A 231 -2.20 59.57 -17.66
N ASP A 232 -1.34 60.49 -17.51
CA ASP A 232 -0.96 61.32 -16.35
C ASP A 232 -2.07 61.78 -15.42
N THR A 233 -1.81 61.72 -14.10
CA THR A 233 -1.77 62.92 -13.24
C THR A 233 -1.27 62.51 -11.81
N LYS A 234 -0.20 63.21 -11.37
CA LYS A 234 0.27 63.29 -9.98
C LYS A 234 -0.47 64.45 -9.29
N PRO A 235 -0.57 64.62 -7.95
CA PRO A 235 0.55 64.50 -7.03
C PRO A 235 0.27 63.91 -5.61
N ALA A 236 1.33 63.40 -5.05
CA ALA A 236 1.93 63.62 -3.71
C ALA A 236 1.18 63.26 -2.41
N VAL A 237 1.94 62.59 -1.60
CA VAL A 237 2.35 62.75 -0.20
C VAL A 237 1.99 61.60 0.75
N SER A 238 3.07 60.97 1.17
CA SER A 238 3.46 60.57 2.53
C SER A 238 2.75 59.47 3.29
N GLY A 239 3.58 58.49 3.75
CA GLY A 239 3.41 57.94 5.08
C GLY A 239 3.45 56.44 5.21
N ALA A 240 4.65 55.93 5.45
CA ALA A 240 5.04 54.88 6.42
C ALA A 240 4.26 53.55 6.56
N ALA A 241 5.01 52.51 6.30
CA ALA A 241 5.23 51.28 7.09
C ALA A 241 4.05 50.50 7.64
N SER A 242 3.90 49.26 7.27
CA SER A 242 4.31 48.02 7.94
C SER A 242 3.47 46.83 7.49
N THR A 243 4.19 45.81 7.13
CA THR A 243 3.91 44.35 7.29
C THR A 243 2.53 43.92 7.77
N GLY A 244 1.92 43.05 7.00
CA GLY A 244 0.79 42.25 7.44
C GLY A 244 0.22 41.40 6.32
N THR A 245 0.75 40.22 6.19
CA THR A 245 0.17 39.18 5.33
C THR A 245 -1.17 38.73 5.93
N SER A 246 -2.26 39.18 5.36
CA SER A 246 -3.59 38.73 5.72
C SER A 246 -4.07 37.83 4.62
N ALA A 247 -4.21 36.55 4.94
CA ALA A 247 -5.02 35.61 4.17
C ALA A 247 -6.48 36.01 4.32
N SER A 248 -7.07 36.38 3.20
CA SER A 248 -8.47 36.77 3.11
C SER A 248 -9.34 35.51 3.10
N SER A 249 -10.16 35.37 4.13
CA SER A 249 -11.30 34.48 4.16
C SER A 249 -12.43 35.11 3.36
N THR A 250 -12.85 34.49 2.29
CA THR A 250 -14.06 34.88 1.55
C THR A 250 -15.19 33.93 1.96
N THR A 251 -16.15 34.49 2.64
CA THR A 251 -17.45 33.90 2.99
C THR A 251 -18.34 33.81 1.76
N ASN A 252 -18.70 32.61 1.37
CA ASN A 252 -19.91 32.29 0.60
C ASN A 252 -20.25 30.83 0.89
N GLY A 253 -21.36 30.61 1.61
CA GLY A 253 -22.10 29.33 1.75
C GLY A 253 -21.20 28.08 1.96
N ASP A 254 -20.20 28.18 2.81
CA ASP A 254 -19.09 27.23 2.80
C ASP A 254 -19.44 25.97 3.59
N VAL A 255 -19.41 24.89 2.89
CA VAL A 255 -19.35 23.56 3.46
C VAL A 255 -17.99 23.46 4.16
N GLU A 256 -17.99 23.40 5.49
CA GLU A 256 -16.78 23.30 6.30
C GLU A 256 -16.12 21.93 6.05
N VAL A 257 -14.81 21.94 5.78
CA VAL A 257 -14.02 20.73 5.55
C VAL A 257 -12.86 20.64 6.55
N TYR A 258 -12.48 19.42 6.91
CA TYR A 258 -11.34 19.20 7.80
C TYR A 258 -10.03 19.74 7.18
N PRO A 259 -9.25 20.52 7.93
CA PRO A 259 -8.00 21.11 7.46
C PRO A 259 -6.91 20.05 7.26
N ASP A 260 -5.91 20.36 6.43
CA ASP A 260 -4.71 19.53 6.28
C ASP A 260 -3.70 19.88 7.38
N LEU A 261 -3.47 18.93 8.27
CA LEU A 261 -2.55 19.04 9.39
C LEU A 261 -1.33 18.12 9.26
N VAL A 262 -1.29 17.23 8.26
CA VAL A 262 -0.17 16.32 8.05
C VAL A 262 1.10 17.10 7.70
N GLY A 263 2.21 16.76 8.35
CA GLY A 263 3.50 17.44 8.21
C GLY A 263 3.67 18.68 9.08
N LYS A 264 2.62 19.19 9.74
CA LYS A 264 2.71 20.33 10.67
C LYS A 264 3.20 19.90 12.03
N ASN A 265 3.95 20.76 12.71
CA ASN A 265 4.36 20.51 14.08
C ASN A 265 3.22 20.86 15.04
N TYR A 266 2.85 19.90 15.92
CA TYR A 266 1.72 20.07 16.82
C TYR A 266 1.91 21.25 17.80
N LYS A 267 3.10 21.41 18.39
CA LYS A 267 3.35 22.44 19.41
C LYS A 267 3.39 23.86 18.82
N THR A 268 4.01 24.02 17.64
CA THR A 268 4.21 25.34 17.02
C THR A 268 3.05 25.76 16.13
N ASP A 269 2.51 24.85 15.32
CA ASP A 269 1.63 25.20 14.20
C ASP A 269 0.15 24.91 14.50
N ILE A 270 -0.15 23.99 15.43
CA ILE A 270 -1.52 23.54 15.69
C ILE A 270 -2.01 24.00 17.06
N LYS A 271 -1.31 23.65 18.15
CA LYS A 271 -1.74 23.90 19.53
C LYS A 271 -1.96 25.39 19.85
N ASN A 272 -1.12 26.25 19.31
CA ASN A 272 -1.15 27.71 19.57
C ASN A 272 -1.93 28.48 18.48
N SER A 273 -2.50 27.79 17.49
CA SER A 273 -3.24 28.43 16.40
C SER A 273 -4.71 28.60 16.77
N THR A 274 -5.21 29.82 16.60
CA THR A 274 -6.65 30.13 16.78
C THR A 274 -7.53 29.51 15.70
N LEU A 275 -6.93 29.03 14.59
CA LEU A 275 -7.65 28.46 13.46
C LEU A 275 -8.26 27.08 13.77
N TYR A 276 -7.75 26.37 14.76
CA TYR A 276 -8.16 24.99 15.07
C TYR A 276 -8.85 24.83 16.41
N THR A 277 -9.23 25.94 17.06
CA THR A 277 -9.81 25.94 18.42
C THR A 277 -11.18 25.27 18.51
N HIS A 278 -11.90 25.19 17.41
CA HIS A 278 -13.23 24.55 17.35
C HIS A 278 -13.15 23.02 17.12
N TYR A 279 -11.98 22.49 16.77
CA TYR A 279 -11.77 21.05 16.67
C TYR A 279 -11.34 20.44 18.01
N ARG A 280 -11.88 19.27 18.34
CA ARG A 280 -11.33 18.44 19.42
C ARG A 280 -10.19 17.61 18.85
N ILE A 281 -8.97 17.79 19.38
CA ILE A 281 -7.79 17.09 18.93
C ILE A 281 -7.51 15.94 19.87
N ALA A 282 -7.62 14.71 19.37
CA ALA A 282 -7.17 13.49 20.03
C ALA A 282 -5.80 13.10 19.44
N MET A 283 -4.85 12.73 20.32
CA MET A 283 -3.49 12.41 19.91
C MET A 283 -3.16 10.95 20.19
N THR A 284 -2.46 10.32 19.24
CA THR A 284 -1.82 9.02 19.38
C THR A 284 -0.35 9.18 19.05
N GLU A 285 0.51 8.48 19.79
CA GLU A 285 1.94 8.46 19.52
C GLU A 285 2.25 7.40 18.46
N ASP A 286 3.16 7.74 17.56
CA ASP A 286 3.64 6.85 16.51
C ASP A 286 5.14 7.09 16.29
N PHE A 287 5.83 6.21 15.56
CA PHE A 287 7.26 6.30 15.33
C PHE A 287 7.58 6.46 13.84
N SER A 288 8.48 7.39 13.52
CA SER A 288 9.02 7.54 12.17
C SER A 288 10.49 7.94 12.23
N SER A 289 11.28 7.34 11.37
CA SER A 289 12.71 7.70 11.21
C SER A 289 12.93 8.84 10.23
N THR A 290 11.90 9.30 9.53
CA THR A 290 12.01 10.27 8.43
C THR A 290 11.29 11.60 8.71
N VAL A 291 10.37 11.63 9.66
CA VAL A 291 9.59 12.82 10.03
C VAL A 291 10.10 13.34 11.36
N PRO A 292 10.33 14.67 11.53
CA PRO A 292 10.80 15.25 12.77
C PRO A 292 9.85 15.04 13.96
N GLU A 293 10.42 14.97 15.17
CA GLU A 293 9.68 14.87 16.42
C GLU A 293 8.62 15.98 16.56
N GLY A 294 7.42 15.60 17.03
CA GLY A 294 6.29 16.51 17.22
C GLY A 294 5.51 16.85 15.95
N CYS A 295 5.88 16.31 14.78
CA CYS A 295 5.13 16.51 13.56
C CYS A 295 4.03 15.46 13.38
N VAL A 296 2.92 15.90 12.77
CA VAL A 296 1.78 15.03 12.44
C VAL A 296 2.13 14.17 11.24
N ILE A 297 2.07 12.86 11.40
CA ILE A 297 2.28 11.90 10.31
C ILE A 297 0.97 11.43 9.69
N ARG A 298 -0.11 11.45 10.46
CA ARG A 298 -1.43 11.01 10.02
C ARG A 298 -2.53 11.78 10.73
N GLN A 299 -3.61 12.07 10.01
CA GLN A 299 -4.83 12.61 10.59
C GLN A 299 -6.06 11.80 10.16
N GLU A 300 -7.08 11.78 11.02
CA GLU A 300 -8.38 11.18 10.74
C GLU A 300 -9.47 12.06 11.37
N PRO A 301 -10.47 12.55 10.62
CA PRO A 301 -10.70 12.35 9.18
C PRO A 301 -9.64 12.97 8.26
N VAL A 302 -9.55 12.46 7.03
CA VAL A 302 -8.60 12.96 6.02
C VAL A 302 -8.93 14.41 5.66
N ALA A 303 -7.90 15.22 5.39
CA ALA A 303 -8.06 16.62 4.94
C ALA A 303 -9.02 16.72 3.74
N GLY A 304 -9.93 17.72 3.79
CA GLY A 304 -10.94 17.92 2.76
C GLY A 304 -12.23 17.10 2.95
N THR A 305 -12.32 16.25 3.98
CA THR A 305 -13.58 15.59 4.36
C THR A 305 -14.57 16.61 4.91
N LEU A 306 -15.86 16.47 4.60
CA LEU A 306 -16.91 17.37 5.08
C LEU A 306 -17.10 17.26 6.60
N VAL A 307 -17.19 18.39 7.29
CA VAL A 307 -17.52 18.43 8.71
C VAL A 307 -19.03 18.32 8.86
N THR A 308 -19.48 17.20 9.44
CA THR A 308 -20.92 16.92 9.65
C THR A 308 -21.34 17.02 11.13
N GLU A 309 -20.37 17.20 12.03
CA GLU A 309 -20.59 17.18 13.49
C GLU A 309 -20.52 18.59 14.08
N GLN A 310 -21.32 18.87 15.13
CA GLN A 310 -21.28 20.15 15.84
C GLN A 310 -20.02 20.37 16.69
N ALA A 311 -19.26 19.30 17.01
CA ALA A 311 -17.99 19.35 17.71
C ALA A 311 -17.01 18.39 17.04
N PRO A 312 -16.44 18.78 15.88
CA PRO A 312 -15.64 17.88 15.08
C PRO A 312 -14.36 17.48 15.80
N THR A 313 -14.08 16.16 15.79
CA THR A 313 -12.88 15.59 16.40
C THR A 313 -11.88 15.19 15.31
N ILE A 314 -10.62 15.58 15.49
CA ILE A 314 -9.51 15.16 14.63
C ILE A 314 -8.58 14.27 15.45
N GLN A 315 -8.35 13.04 14.99
CA GLN A 315 -7.30 12.19 15.54
C GLN A 315 -5.99 12.46 14.80
N LEU A 316 -4.93 12.76 15.54
CA LEU A 316 -3.59 13.01 15.01
C LEU A 316 -2.64 11.95 15.52
N SER A 317 -1.90 11.31 14.61
CA SER A 317 -0.72 10.50 14.97
C SER A 317 0.51 11.38 14.91
N LEU A 318 1.20 11.52 16.02
CA LEU A 318 2.38 12.36 16.20
C LEU A 318 3.61 11.49 16.42
N ILE A 319 4.75 11.97 15.93
CA ILE A 319 6.04 11.38 16.32
C ILE A 319 6.33 11.76 17.76
N HIS A 320 6.81 10.78 18.52
CA HIS A 320 7.10 10.82 19.95
C HIS A 320 7.50 12.24 20.42
N ILE A 321 6.76 12.74 21.45
CA ILE A 321 6.93 14.09 21.98
C ILE A 321 7.99 14.07 23.09
#